data_cd07c9aa24e5a8afd5814ce3040fcdd3
#
_entry.id   cd07c9aa24e5a8afd5814ce3040fcdd3
#
_cell.length_a   1.000
_cell.length_b   1.000
_cell.length_c   1.000
_cell.angle_alpha   90.00
_cell.angle_beta   90.00
_cell.angle_gamma   90.00
#
_symmetry.space_group_name_H-M   'P 1'
#
loop_
_entity.id
_entity.type
_entity.pdbx_description
1 polymer ?
#
loop_
_entity_poly.entity_id
_entity_poly.type
_entity_poly.pdbx_seq_one_letter_code
_entity_poly.pdbx_strand_id
1 'polypeptide(L)'
;AVIGPNADNMYNQLGDYTAPQERKEITTVLDGIRNTVSASTQVTYVKGCAIRDTTAHHIPAAVEAAQKADAVVLVVGGSSARDFKTKYIETGAATVTQEENQQLSDMECGEGYDRSTLKLLGYQEKLMEAITSTGKPVIVIYIQGRPLNMNLAAKKAQALLTAWYPGEQGGAAIADVLFGDYNPAGRLPVSIPRSEGQLPLFYSQGEQRSYVEEAGTPLYAFGYGLSYTQFDYSHLKLEKGNSPDILQKVSCTITNIGDRDGEEVVQLYICDKVASVSQAPILLKGFRRIFLKKGESKQVTFTLGKEELSLYNMEMKQVVEPGEFKVMVGTASNDIRLDGEFTLTP
;
A
#
# COMPACT_ATOMS: atom_id res chain seq x y z
N ALA A 1 7.44 -16.60 16.17
CA ALA A 1 8.55 -15.65 16.34
C ALA A 1 8.21 -14.32 15.70
N VAL A 2 8.55 -13.21 16.34
CA VAL A 2 8.44 -11.85 15.77
C VAL A 2 9.87 -11.36 15.54
N ILE A 3 10.20 -11.06 14.29
CA ILE A 3 11.58 -10.78 13.87
C ILE A 3 11.60 -9.49 13.05
N GLY A 4 12.69 -8.73 13.15
CA GLY A 4 12.94 -7.59 12.27
C GLY A 4 13.14 -6.26 12.98
N PRO A 5 13.79 -5.29 12.29
CA PRO A 5 14.15 -4.01 12.86
C PRO A 5 12.94 -3.12 13.20
N ASN A 6 11.82 -3.31 12.49
CA ASN A 6 10.59 -2.53 12.68
C ASN A 6 9.54 -3.21 13.57
N ALA A 7 9.85 -4.40 14.12
CA ALA A 7 8.89 -5.12 14.95
C ALA A 7 8.59 -4.43 16.29
N ASP A 8 9.61 -3.84 16.89
CA ASP A 8 9.52 -3.10 18.17
C ASP A 8 10.26 -1.76 18.06
N ASN A 9 9.78 -0.90 17.17
CA ASN A 9 10.35 0.43 16.95
C ASN A 9 9.25 1.48 16.75
N MET A 10 8.96 2.22 17.82
CA MET A 10 7.92 3.25 17.80
C MET A 10 8.23 4.38 16.80
N TYR A 11 9.49 4.75 16.66
CA TYR A 11 9.87 5.90 15.82
C TYR A 11 9.68 5.61 14.34
N ASN A 12 10.08 4.42 13.89
CA ASN A 12 9.89 4.00 12.51
C ASN A 12 8.41 3.81 12.17
N GLN A 13 7.58 3.43 13.17
CA GLN A 13 6.14 3.28 13.02
C GLN A 13 5.41 4.62 12.89
N LEU A 14 5.91 5.66 13.57
CA LEU A 14 5.32 7.00 13.55
C LEU A 14 5.76 7.84 12.34
N GLY A 15 7.02 7.72 11.92
CA GLY A 15 7.63 8.59 10.92
C GLY A 15 8.17 9.89 11.53
N ASP A 16 8.55 10.87 10.68
CA ASP A 16 9.20 12.12 11.13
C ASP A 16 8.25 13.31 11.35
N TYR A 17 7.08 13.32 10.71
CA TYR A 17 6.09 14.40 10.86
C TYR A 17 5.05 14.09 11.94
N THR A 18 5.51 13.72 13.12
CA THR A 18 4.65 13.39 14.26
C THR A 18 5.01 14.23 15.47
N ALA A 19 4.00 14.57 16.27
CA ALA A 19 4.24 15.19 17.57
C ALA A 19 5.07 14.26 18.48
N PRO A 20 5.85 14.79 19.43
CA PRO A 20 6.55 13.98 20.41
C PRO A 20 5.58 13.03 21.12
N GLN A 21 5.94 11.75 21.19
CA GLN A 21 5.14 10.70 21.81
C GLN A 21 5.97 9.97 22.88
N GLU A 22 5.28 9.48 23.91
CA GLU A 22 5.90 8.61 24.90
C GLU A 22 5.74 7.13 24.49
N ARG A 23 6.74 6.30 24.79
CA ARG A 23 6.71 4.86 24.45
C ARG A 23 5.45 4.14 24.97
N LYS A 24 4.94 4.54 26.12
CA LYS A 24 3.75 3.93 26.75
C LYS A 24 2.46 4.14 25.96
N GLU A 25 2.42 5.19 25.10
CA GLU A 25 1.24 5.52 24.28
C GLU A 25 1.23 4.71 22.95
N ILE A 26 2.38 4.15 22.57
CA ILE A 26 2.56 3.50 21.28
C ILE A 26 2.45 1.98 21.41
N THR A 27 1.54 1.39 20.63
CA THR A 27 1.46 -0.06 20.47
C THR A 27 2.28 -0.48 19.25
N THR A 28 3.48 -1.05 19.47
CA THR A 28 4.31 -1.57 18.38
C THR A 28 3.73 -2.87 17.82
N VAL A 29 4.24 -3.34 16.65
CA VAL A 29 3.81 -4.62 16.08
C VAL A 29 4.00 -5.77 17.08
N LEU A 30 5.13 -5.78 17.79
CA LEU A 30 5.40 -6.76 18.83
C LEU A 30 4.40 -6.68 19.98
N ASP A 31 4.08 -5.47 20.44
CA ASP A 31 3.08 -5.27 21.51
C ASP A 31 1.70 -5.72 21.05
N GLY A 32 1.27 -5.33 19.85
CA GLY A 32 -0.02 -5.72 19.29
C GLY A 32 -0.17 -7.25 19.23
N ILE A 33 0.85 -7.95 18.73
CA ILE A 33 0.84 -9.42 18.70
C ILE A 33 0.77 -10.00 20.11
N ARG A 34 1.58 -9.51 21.05
CA ARG A 34 1.58 -10.00 22.43
C ARG A 34 0.25 -9.79 23.15
N ASN A 35 -0.40 -8.67 22.88
CA ASN A 35 -1.69 -8.32 23.50
C ASN A 35 -2.85 -9.15 22.93
N THR A 36 -2.73 -9.67 21.71
CA THR A 36 -3.82 -10.40 21.03
C THR A 36 -3.73 -11.90 21.23
N VAL A 37 -2.51 -12.47 21.31
CA VAL A 37 -2.37 -13.93 21.44
C VAL A 37 -2.77 -14.43 22.83
N SER A 38 -3.18 -15.69 22.89
CA SER A 38 -3.54 -16.34 24.17
C SER A 38 -2.33 -16.50 25.09
N ALA A 39 -2.56 -16.66 26.38
CA ALA A 39 -1.52 -16.89 27.39
C ALA A 39 -0.70 -18.19 27.14
N SER A 40 -1.21 -19.13 26.35
CA SER A 40 -0.51 -20.35 25.95
C SER A 40 0.43 -20.15 24.75
N THR A 41 0.37 -19.01 24.08
CA THR A 41 1.22 -18.70 22.91
C THR A 41 2.52 -18.06 23.37
N GLN A 42 3.63 -18.67 23.04
CA GLN A 42 4.95 -18.11 23.31
C GLN A 42 5.37 -17.18 22.17
N VAL A 43 5.63 -15.90 22.49
CA VAL A 43 6.12 -14.91 21.54
C VAL A 43 7.62 -14.62 21.79
N THR A 44 8.45 -15.06 20.87
CA THR A 44 9.91 -14.80 20.89
C THR A 44 10.22 -13.63 19.97
N TYR A 45 10.96 -12.63 20.43
CA TYR A 45 11.38 -11.48 19.64
C TYR A 45 12.89 -11.48 19.39
N VAL A 46 13.28 -11.21 18.14
CA VAL A 46 14.69 -10.97 17.75
C VAL A 46 14.73 -9.85 16.72
N LYS A 47 15.46 -8.75 17.00
CA LYS A 47 15.62 -7.65 16.04
C LYS A 47 16.26 -8.08 14.71
N GLY A 48 17.18 -9.03 14.74
CA GLY A 48 17.86 -9.59 13.58
C GLY A 48 18.91 -8.69 12.95
N CYS A 49 18.56 -7.46 12.59
CA CYS A 49 19.46 -6.43 12.05
C CYS A 49 18.91 -5.03 12.32
N ALA A 50 19.68 -4.00 11.98
CA ALA A 50 19.24 -2.61 11.90
C ALA A 50 18.65 -2.30 10.51
N ILE A 51 18.07 -1.10 10.33
CA ILE A 51 17.57 -0.62 9.01
C ILE A 51 18.75 -0.42 8.05
N ARG A 52 19.78 0.31 8.48
CA ARG A 52 20.91 0.70 7.63
C ARG A 52 22.25 0.13 8.10
N ASP A 53 22.46 0.08 9.42
CA ASP A 53 23.74 -0.31 9.98
C ASP A 53 24.08 -1.76 9.63
N THR A 54 25.30 -1.95 9.12
CA THR A 54 25.88 -3.25 8.77
C THR A 54 27.05 -3.64 9.65
N THR A 55 27.33 -2.89 10.72
CA THR A 55 28.45 -3.19 11.64
C THR A 55 28.17 -4.42 12.48
N ALA A 56 26.91 -4.67 12.83
CA ALA A 56 26.49 -5.81 13.62
C ALA A 56 25.13 -6.36 13.16
N HIS A 57 24.92 -7.65 13.33
CA HIS A 57 23.62 -8.29 13.10
C HIS A 57 23.46 -9.54 13.99
N HIS A 58 22.19 -9.94 14.18
CA HIS A 58 21.79 -11.11 14.96
C HIS A 58 21.00 -12.12 14.10
N ILE A 59 21.34 -12.23 12.81
CA ILE A 59 20.67 -13.16 11.87
C ILE A 59 20.72 -14.61 12.36
N PRO A 60 21.84 -15.14 12.88
CA PRO A 60 21.86 -16.52 13.41
C PRO A 60 20.85 -16.74 14.55
N ALA A 61 20.74 -15.81 15.49
CA ALA A 61 19.75 -15.88 16.58
C ALA A 61 18.30 -15.77 16.06
N ALA A 62 18.07 -14.95 15.02
CA ALA A 62 16.77 -14.84 14.36
C ALA A 62 16.38 -16.15 13.67
N VAL A 63 17.31 -16.80 12.99
CA VAL A 63 17.10 -18.11 12.35
C VAL A 63 16.78 -19.18 13.39
N GLU A 64 17.52 -19.22 14.51
CA GLU A 64 17.27 -20.13 15.62
C GLU A 64 15.87 -19.93 16.22
N ALA A 65 15.46 -18.67 16.44
CA ALA A 65 14.12 -18.35 16.92
C ALA A 65 13.04 -18.77 15.93
N ALA A 66 13.27 -18.54 14.63
CA ALA A 66 12.34 -18.95 13.57
C ALA A 66 12.19 -20.48 13.51
N GLN A 67 13.30 -21.24 13.60
CA GLN A 67 13.26 -22.71 13.55
C GLN A 67 12.48 -23.32 14.73
N LYS A 68 12.51 -22.68 15.90
CA LYS A 68 11.77 -23.12 17.09
C LYS A 68 10.31 -22.72 17.09
N ALA A 69 9.90 -21.79 16.24
CA ALA A 69 8.53 -21.28 16.18
C ALA A 69 7.66 -22.09 15.18
N ASP A 70 6.35 -22.00 15.34
CA ASP A 70 5.36 -22.55 14.41
C ASP A 70 5.14 -21.61 13.21
N ALA A 71 5.27 -20.30 13.43
CA ALA A 71 5.17 -19.27 12.39
C ALA A 71 6.06 -18.07 12.73
N VAL A 72 6.39 -17.28 11.70
CA VAL A 72 7.23 -16.09 11.82
C VAL A 72 6.49 -14.87 11.27
N VAL A 73 6.49 -13.79 12.04
CA VAL A 73 6.14 -12.45 11.58
C VAL A 73 7.43 -11.67 11.43
N LEU A 74 7.81 -11.37 10.19
CA LEU A 74 9.02 -10.64 9.83
C LEU A 74 8.67 -9.19 9.50
N VAL A 75 9.13 -8.24 10.29
CA VAL A 75 8.80 -6.81 10.14
C VAL A 75 10.01 -6.03 9.68
N VAL A 76 9.98 -5.60 8.43
CA VAL A 76 11.07 -4.91 7.72
C VAL A 76 10.60 -3.57 7.16
N GLY A 77 11.46 -2.87 6.46
CA GLY A 77 11.10 -1.66 5.73
C GLY A 77 12.09 -0.53 5.87
N GLY A 78 11.56 0.69 5.94
CA GLY A 78 12.31 1.92 6.05
C GLY A 78 12.16 2.63 7.39
N SER A 79 12.71 3.82 7.44
CA SER A 79 12.57 4.77 8.55
C SER A 79 12.71 6.19 8.04
N SER A 80 11.75 7.04 8.32
CA SER A 80 11.90 8.50 8.19
C SER A 80 12.03 9.18 9.56
N ALA A 81 12.01 8.38 10.62
CA ALA A 81 12.07 8.89 11.98
C ALA A 81 13.42 9.57 12.25
N ARG A 82 13.37 10.84 12.56
CA ARG A 82 14.49 11.56 13.14
C ARG A 82 14.69 11.04 14.55
N ASP A 83 15.95 10.90 14.96
CA ASP A 83 16.20 10.70 16.37
C ASP A 83 15.70 11.96 17.11
N PHE A 84 15.04 11.79 18.27
CA PHE A 84 14.48 12.91 19.05
C PHE A 84 15.57 13.83 19.67
N LYS A 85 16.79 13.74 19.26
CA LYS A 85 17.89 14.69 19.51
C LYS A 85 17.88 15.86 18.54
N THR A 86 17.05 15.82 17.50
CA THR A 86 16.91 16.90 16.52
C THR A 86 16.39 18.15 17.23
N LYS A 87 17.17 19.22 17.22
CA LYS A 87 16.74 20.54 17.70
C LYS A 87 15.83 21.19 16.66
N TYR A 88 14.78 21.80 17.12
CA TYR A 88 13.86 22.60 16.28
C TYR A 88 14.21 24.08 16.43
N ILE A 89 14.17 24.81 15.32
CA ILE A 89 14.21 26.29 15.35
C ILE A 89 12.85 26.84 15.75
N GLU A 90 12.78 28.14 16.06
CA GLU A 90 11.53 28.82 16.52
C GLU A 90 10.35 28.64 15.58
N THR A 91 10.59 28.42 14.29
CA THR A 91 9.55 28.18 13.29
C THR A 91 9.01 26.74 13.29
N GLY A 92 9.51 25.86 14.16
CA GLY A 92 9.15 24.44 14.20
C GLY A 92 9.86 23.58 13.15
N ALA A 93 10.72 24.16 12.30
CA ALA A 93 11.52 23.38 11.37
C ALA A 93 12.68 22.68 12.09
N ALA A 94 12.94 21.42 11.73
CA ALA A 94 14.05 20.68 12.28
C ALA A 94 15.38 21.22 11.76
N THR A 95 16.35 21.43 12.66
CA THR A 95 17.73 21.71 12.26
C THR A 95 18.40 20.39 11.89
N VAL A 96 18.71 20.22 10.61
CA VAL A 96 19.55 19.12 10.14
C VAL A 96 21.01 19.49 10.41
N THR A 97 21.50 19.23 11.61
CA THR A 97 22.92 19.35 11.89
C THR A 97 23.60 18.04 11.55
N GLN A 98 24.39 18.05 10.47
CA GLN A 98 25.20 16.90 10.04
C GLN A 98 26.37 16.58 10.99
N GLU A 99 26.58 17.37 12.03
CA GLU A 99 27.89 17.40 12.71
C GLU A 99 28.03 16.61 14.01
N GLU A 100 26.96 16.05 14.60
CA GLU A 100 27.09 15.53 15.98
C GLU A 100 26.80 14.05 16.20
N ASN A 101 26.53 13.24 15.20
CA ASN A 101 26.32 11.81 15.44
C ASN A 101 27.19 10.92 14.55
N GLN A 102 28.29 10.45 15.09
CA GLN A 102 29.05 9.31 14.56
C GLN A 102 28.27 7.99 14.64
N GLN A 103 27.08 7.99 15.24
CA GLN A 103 26.18 6.86 15.27
C GLN A 103 25.25 6.94 14.05
N LEU A 104 25.37 5.96 13.15
CA LEU A 104 24.49 5.84 11.98
C LEU A 104 23.03 5.83 12.43
N SER A 105 22.29 6.88 12.09
CA SER A 105 20.85 6.93 12.27
C SER A 105 20.19 5.83 11.42
N ASP A 106 19.15 5.22 11.91
CA ASP A 106 18.30 4.30 11.11
C ASP A 106 17.46 5.05 10.04
N MET A 107 17.39 6.38 10.08
CA MET A 107 16.71 7.21 9.09
C MET A 107 17.30 6.98 7.71
N GLU A 108 16.43 6.68 6.73
CA GLU A 108 16.83 6.39 5.36
C GLU A 108 16.16 7.29 4.30
N CYS A 109 15.15 8.05 4.73
CA CYS A 109 14.45 9.05 3.94
C CYS A 109 13.78 10.06 4.89
N GLY A 110 13.30 11.18 4.35
CA GLY A 110 12.62 12.24 5.07
C GLY A 110 13.02 13.60 4.53
N GLU A 111 12.63 14.66 5.22
CA GLU A 111 12.96 16.02 4.80
C GLU A 111 14.48 16.26 4.77
N GLY A 112 14.96 16.68 3.60
CA GLY A 112 16.39 16.93 3.37
C GLY A 112 17.27 15.68 3.34
N TYR A 113 16.68 14.48 3.31
CA TYR A 113 17.37 13.21 3.35
C TYR A 113 16.69 12.18 2.44
N ASP A 114 17.43 11.64 1.48
CA ASP A 114 16.88 10.69 0.51
C ASP A 114 17.90 9.64 0.08
N ARG A 115 17.42 8.65 -0.65
CA ARG A 115 18.16 7.48 -1.12
C ARG A 115 17.93 7.27 -2.63
N SER A 116 18.89 6.66 -3.31
CA SER A 116 18.86 6.42 -4.75
C SER A 116 18.31 5.04 -5.15
N THR A 117 17.90 4.20 -4.19
CA THR A 117 17.43 2.84 -4.45
C THR A 117 16.14 2.53 -3.68
N LEU A 118 15.32 1.63 -4.21
CA LEU A 118 14.12 1.11 -3.54
C LEU A 118 14.37 -0.21 -2.78
N LYS A 119 15.59 -0.76 -2.81
CA LYS A 119 15.93 -1.98 -2.07
C LYS A 119 15.88 -1.77 -0.57
N LEU A 120 15.60 -2.80 0.19
CA LEU A 120 15.79 -2.78 1.64
C LEU A 120 17.26 -2.53 1.95
N LEU A 121 17.55 -1.57 2.86
CA LEU A 121 18.92 -1.23 3.24
C LEU A 121 19.48 -2.20 4.31
N GLY A 122 20.77 -2.08 4.57
CA GLY A 122 21.47 -2.88 5.58
C GLY A 122 21.44 -4.37 5.28
N TYR A 123 21.15 -5.16 6.29
CA TYR A 123 21.06 -6.62 6.19
C TYR A 123 19.63 -7.15 6.11
N GLN A 124 18.63 -6.33 5.85
CA GLN A 124 17.22 -6.73 5.86
C GLN A 124 16.89 -7.79 4.79
N GLU A 125 17.44 -7.67 3.56
CA GLU A 125 17.25 -8.71 2.53
C GLU A 125 17.90 -10.03 2.95
N LYS A 126 19.13 -9.98 3.48
CA LYS A 126 19.82 -11.18 4.00
C LYS A 126 19.05 -11.83 5.15
N LEU A 127 18.48 -11.02 6.04
CA LEU A 127 17.62 -11.52 7.11
C LEU A 127 16.39 -12.23 6.52
N MET A 128 15.71 -11.60 5.57
CA MET A 128 14.52 -12.18 4.92
C MET A 128 14.85 -13.49 4.19
N GLU A 129 15.95 -13.55 3.45
CA GLU A 129 16.42 -14.77 2.80
C GLU A 129 16.67 -15.89 3.81
N ALA A 130 17.38 -15.59 4.91
CA ALA A 130 17.68 -16.55 5.94
C ALA A 130 16.41 -17.07 6.63
N ILE A 131 15.47 -16.18 6.98
CA ILE A 131 14.22 -16.55 7.64
C ILE A 131 13.31 -17.36 6.71
N THR A 132 13.11 -16.92 5.47
CA THR A 132 12.27 -17.66 4.52
C THR A 132 12.86 -19.03 4.12
N SER A 133 14.16 -19.22 4.28
CA SER A 133 14.84 -20.49 4.05
C SER A 133 14.69 -21.49 5.20
N THR A 134 14.10 -21.10 6.34
CA THR A 134 13.84 -22.04 7.46
C THR A 134 12.73 -23.03 7.19
N GLY A 135 11.93 -22.84 6.13
CA GLY A 135 10.78 -23.66 5.79
C GLY A 135 9.53 -23.42 6.68
N LYS A 136 9.61 -22.45 7.58
CA LYS A 136 8.45 -22.06 8.42
C LYS A 136 7.51 -21.13 7.67
N PRO A 137 6.21 -21.09 7.98
CA PRO A 137 5.32 -20.04 7.48
C PRO A 137 5.82 -18.66 7.90
N VAL A 138 6.03 -17.77 6.91
CA VAL A 138 6.52 -16.40 7.13
C VAL A 138 5.51 -15.39 6.62
N ILE A 139 5.07 -14.51 7.49
CA ILE A 139 4.29 -13.32 7.15
C ILE A 139 5.27 -12.15 7.16
N VAL A 140 5.35 -11.40 6.06
CA VAL A 140 6.23 -10.22 5.96
C VAL A 140 5.41 -8.96 6.03
N ILE A 141 5.82 -8.04 6.90
CA ILE A 141 5.18 -6.73 7.08
C ILE A 141 6.20 -5.65 6.76
N TYR A 142 5.82 -4.74 5.86
CA TYR A 142 6.61 -3.56 5.54
C TYR A 142 6.07 -2.34 6.28
N ILE A 143 6.93 -1.73 7.11
CA ILE A 143 6.74 -0.38 7.65
C ILE A 143 7.56 0.55 6.76
N GLN A 144 6.92 1.46 6.02
CA GLN A 144 7.61 2.21 4.96
C GLN A 144 6.87 3.49 4.57
N GLY A 145 7.60 4.51 4.16
CA GLY A 145 7.05 5.76 3.65
C GLY A 145 7.01 5.86 2.12
N ARG A 146 7.55 4.88 1.43
CA ARG A 146 7.59 4.78 -0.04
C ARG A 146 7.45 3.32 -0.49
N PRO A 147 7.11 3.04 -1.76
CA PRO A 147 7.00 1.69 -2.27
C PRO A 147 8.39 1.04 -2.43
N LEU A 148 8.91 0.46 -1.34
CA LEU A 148 10.17 -0.29 -1.39
C LEU A 148 10.04 -1.57 -2.21
N ASN A 149 11.18 -2.11 -2.65
CA ASN A 149 11.21 -3.37 -3.39
C ASN A 149 10.68 -4.53 -2.54
N MET A 150 9.68 -5.24 -3.05
CA MET A 150 9.00 -6.35 -2.37
C MET A 150 9.16 -7.69 -3.11
N ASN A 151 9.99 -7.76 -4.17
CA ASN A 151 10.09 -8.97 -5.01
C ASN A 151 10.43 -10.22 -4.21
N LEU A 152 11.36 -10.13 -3.26
CA LEU A 152 11.76 -11.27 -2.44
C LEU A 152 10.60 -11.75 -1.54
N ALA A 153 9.93 -10.79 -0.86
CA ALA A 153 8.78 -11.09 -0.02
C ALA A 153 7.62 -11.67 -0.84
N ALA A 154 7.28 -11.08 -1.98
CA ALA A 154 6.23 -11.56 -2.88
C ALA A 154 6.48 -13.00 -3.37
N LYS A 155 7.75 -13.40 -3.54
CA LYS A 155 8.14 -14.74 -3.99
C LYS A 155 8.18 -15.77 -2.86
N LYS A 156 8.51 -15.37 -1.63
CA LYS A 156 8.90 -16.28 -0.55
C LYS A 156 7.94 -16.31 0.64
N ALA A 157 7.23 -15.21 0.91
CA ALA A 157 6.33 -15.13 2.04
C ALA A 157 4.99 -15.81 1.76
N GLN A 158 4.35 -16.34 2.80
CA GLN A 158 2.98 -16.86 2.74
C GLN A 158 1.92 -15.75 2.79
N ALA A 159 2.27 -14.61 3.43
CA ALA A 159 1.47 -13.40 3.41
C ALA A 159 2.38 -12.17 3.42
N LEU A 160 1.91 -11.08 2.79
CA LEU A 160 2.64 -9.83 2.66
C LEU A 160 1.70 -8.66 2.95
N LEU A 161 2.09 -7.81 3.89
CA LEU A 161 1.39 -6.60 4.25
C LEU A 161 2.29 -5.38 4.05
N THR A 162 1.71 -4.28 3.56
CA THR A 162 2.32 -2.94 3.69
C THR A 162 1.46 -2.12 4.63
N ALA A 163 2.07 -1.65 5.71
CA ALA A 163 1.39 -0.89 6.75
C ALA A 163 1.69 0.61 6.68
N TRP A 164 2.55 1.02 5.75
CA TRP A 164 3.05 2.39 5.64
C TRP A 164 3.65 2.86 6.98
N TYR A 165 3.34 4.07 7.43
CA TYR A 165 3.58 4.53 8.80
C TYR A 165 2.26 4.43 9.57
N PRO A 166 2.01 3.32 10.29
CA PRO A 166 0.68 3.01 10.82
C PRO A 166 0.29 3.83 12.05
N GLY A 167 1.21 4.61 12.61
CA GLY A 167 0.92 5.51 13.71
C GLY A 167 0.84 4.83 15.07
N GLU A 168 0.27 5.52 16.06
CA GLU A 168 0.23 5.18 17.47
C GLU A 168 -0.31 3.76 17.74
N GLN A 169 -1.47 3.43 17.17
CA GLN A 169 -2.14 2.14 17.34
C GLN A 169 -1.84 1.14 16.22
N GLY A 170 -0.78 1.39 15.45
CA GLY A 170 -0.43 0.58 14.29
C GLY A 170 -0.22 -0.90 14.61
N GLY A 171 0.40 -1.21 15.74
CA GLY A 171 0.61 -2.59 16.15
C GLY A 171 -0.70 -3.33 16.47
N ALA A 172 -1.66 -2.67 17.12
CA ALA A 172 -2.98 -3.23 17.37
C ALA A 172 -3.72 -3.50 16.06
N ALA A 173 -3.79 -2.51 15.16
CA ALA A 173 -4.44 -2.67 13.86
C ALA A 173 -3.82 -3.78 12.99
N ILE A 174 -2.48 -3.91 13.02
CA ILE A 174 -1.77 -5.00 12.33
C ILE A 174 -2.13 -6.36 12.96
N ALA A 175 -2.20 -6.45 14.29
CA ALA A 175 -2.59 -7.68 14.97
C ALA A 175 -4.04 -8.09 14.63
N ASP A 176 -4.98 -7.14 14.61
CA ASP A 176 -6.37 -7.40 14.22
C ASP A 176 -6.46 -8.01 12.80
N VAL A 177 -5.64 -7.51 11.86
CA VAL A 177 -5.54 -8.10 10.51
C VAL A 177 -4.90 -9.49 10.59
N LEU A 178 -3.78 -9.66 11.28
CA LEU A 178 -3.04 -10.94 11.34
C LEU A 178 -3.90 -12.08 11.93
N PHE A 179 -4.69 -11.78 12.94
CA PHE A 179 -5.52 -12.78 13.64
C PHE A 179 -6.96 -12.87 13.11
N GLY A 180 -7.33 -11.98 12.18
CA GLY A 180 -8.61 -12.03 11.48
C GLY A 180 -9.77 -11.35 12.20
N ASP A 181 -9.48 -10.56 13.23
CA ASP A 181 -10.46 -9.72 13.93
C ASP A 181 -10.95 -8.57 13.04
N TYR A 182 -10.10 -8.14 12.11
CA TYR A 182 -10.43 -7.20 11.05
C TYR A 182 -10.14 -7.78 9.67
N ASN A 183 -11.13 -7.73 8.77
CA ASN A 183 -10.97 -8.12 7.38
C ASN A 183 -10.38 -6.94 6.59
N PRO A 184 -9.15 -7.03 6.04
CA PRO A 184 -8.49 -5.90 5.40
C PRO A 184 -9.24 -5.42 4.16
N ALA A 185 -9.36 -4.09 4.03
CA ALA A 185 -9.97 -3.41 2.90
C ALA A 185 -9.06 -2.36 2.26
N GLY A 186 -7.81 -2.25 2.71
CA GLY A 186 -6.83 -1.31 2.18
C GLY A 186 -6.50 -1.60 0.71
N ARG A 187 -6.32 -0.53 -0.07
CA ARG A 187 -5.89 -0.60 -1.47
C ARG A 187 -4.66 0.27 -1.66
N LEU A 188 -3.73 -0.19 -2.49
CA LEU A 188 -2.50 0.54 -2.76
C LEU A 188 -2.78 1.90 -3.42
N PRO A 189 -2.33 3.01 -2.84
CA PRO A 189 -2.48 4.35 -3.43
C PRO A 189 -1.44 4.65 -4.51
N VAL A 190 -0.50 3.73 -4.74
CA VAL A 190 0.55 3.80 -5.76
C VAL A 190 0.82 2.40 -6.32
N SER A 191 1.39 2.32 -7.52
CA SER A 191 1.94 1.06 -8.03
C SER A 191 3.24 0.71 -7.31
N ILE A 192 3.46 -0.56 -7.01
CA ILE A 192 4.72 -1.06 -6.46
C ILE A 192 5.61 -1.50 -7.62
N PRO A 193 6.76 -0.86 -7.86
CA PRO A 193 7.66 -1.24 -8.93
C PRO A 193 8.40 -2.55 -8.64
N ARG A 194 8.87 -3.21 -9.68
CA ARG A 194 9.79 -4.35 -9.57
C ARG A 194 11.22 -3.88 -9.36
N SER A 195 11.59 -2.76 -10.01
CA SER A 195 12.92 -2.14 -9.88
C SER A 195 12.85 -0.64 -10.12
N GLU A 196 13.94 0.05 -9.81
CA GLU A 196 14.11 1.47 -10.10
C GLU A 196 14.07 1.77 -11.60
N GLY A 197 14.37 0.79 -12.45
CA GLY A 197 14.30 0.91 -13.90
C GLY A 197 12.91 1.23 -14.44
N GLN A 198 11.88 0.90 -13.68
CA GLN A 198 10.48 1.19 -14.05
C GLN A 198 10.05 2.63 -13.72
N LEU A 199 10.84 3.40 -12.96
CA LEU A 199 10.45 4.76 -12.56
C LEU A 199 10.63 5.78 -13.68
N PRO A 200 9.67 6.72 -13.86
CA PRO A 200 8.41 6.88 -13.13
C PRO A 200 7.36 5.83 -13.55
N LEU A 201 6.63 5.26 -12.57
CA LEU A 201 5.65 4.22 -12.79
C LEU A 201 4.24 4.73 -12.46
N PHE A 202 3.57 5.29 -13.46
CA PHE A 202 2.19 5.77 -13.31
C PHE A 202 1.19 4.68 -13.72
N TYR A 203 0.15 4.45 -12.93
CA TYR A 203 -0.91 3.49 -13.27
C TYR A 203 -1.68 3.87 -14.54
N SER A 204 -1.69 5.15 -14.87
CA SER A 204 -2.40 5.73 -16.02
C SER A 204 -1.59 5.73 -17.33
N GLN A 205 -0.34 5.28 -17.30
CA GLN A 205 0.43 5.04 -18.51
C GLN A 205 -0.09 3.81 -19.25
N GLY A 206 0.03 3.82 -20.58
CA GLY A 206 -0.16 2.62 -21.39
C GLY A 206 0.84 1.53 -21.03
N GLU A 207 0.74 0.37 -21.68
CA GLU A 207 1.62 -0.75 -21.48
C GLU A 207 3.09 -0.33 -21.60
N GLN A 208 3.84 -0.53 -20.52
CA GLN A 208 5.29 -0.32 -20.52
C GLN A 208 5.98 -1.50 -21.20
N ARG A 209 7.03 -1.18 -21.95
CA ARG A 209 7.89 -2.22 -22.54
C ARG A 209 8.61 -2.97 -21.43
N SER A 210 8.63 -4.31 -21.55
CA SER A 210 9.43 -5.16 -20.66
C SER A 210 10.92 -4.92 -20.89
N TYR A 211 11.70 -5.06 -19.84
CA TYR A 211 13.15 -5.24 -19.93
C TYR A 211 13.46 -6.70 -20.34
N VAL A 212 14.70 -7.00 -20.65
CA VAL A 212 15.11 -8.37 -21.00
C VAL A 212 14.88 -9.33 -19.82
N GLU A 213 15.16 -8.86 -18.60
CA GLU A 213 15.11 -9.64 -17.37
C GLU A 213 13.86 -9.37 -16.51
N GLU A 214 13.04 -8.36 -16.86
CA GLU A 214 11.94 -7.92 -16.01
C GLU A 214 10.71 -7.50 -16.84
N ALA A 215 9.53 -7.90 -16.37
CA ALA A 215 8.27 -7.48 -16.97
C ALA A 215 8.05 -5.96 -16.82
N GLY A 216 7.48 -5.31 -17.84
CA GLY A 216 7.11 -3.89 -17.80
C GLY A 216 5.97 -3.57 -16.83
N THR A 217 5.17 -4.58 -16.44
CA THR A 217 4.08 -4.41 -15.47
C THR A 217 4.62 -4.25 -14.05
N PRO A 218 3.96 -3.45 -13.18
CA PRO A 218 4.34 -3.34 -11.78
C PRO A 218 4.30 -4.68 -11.05
N LEU A 219 4.97 -4.79 -9.91
CA LEU A 219 4.82 -5.94 -9.01
C LEU A 219 3.39 -6.02 -8.46
N TYR A 220 2.89 -4.89 -7.97
CA TYR A 220 1.49 -4.70 -7.58
C TYR A 220 0.97 -3.40 -8.18
N ALA A 221 -0.20 -3.46 -8.81
CA ALA A 221 -0.81 -2.32 -9.47
C ALA A 221 -1.43 -1.33 -8.47
N PHE A 222 -1.60 -0.10 -8.91
CA PHE A 222 -2.43 0.88 -8.19
C PHE A 222 -3.83 0.32 -7.93
N GLY A 223 -4.34 0.53 -6.74
CA GLY A 223 -5.64 0.03 -6.32
C GLY A 223 -5.64 -1.41 -5.82
N TYR A 224 -4.56 -2.18 -5.99
CA TYR A 224 -4.48 -3.57 -5.56
C TYR A 224 -4.59 -3.73 -4.04
N GLY A 225 -5.26 -4.79 -3.61
CA GLY A 225 -5.34 -5.25 -2.24
C GLY A 225 -6.21 -6.50 -2.13
N LEU A 226 -5.98 -7.28 -1.08
CA LEU A 226 -6.71 -8.51 -0.82
C LEU A 226 -7.72 -8.34 0.32
N SER A 227 -8.67 -9.25 0.40
CA SER A 227 -9.65 -9.39 1.47
C SER A 227 -9.72 -10.85 1.91
N TYR A 228 -10.20 -11.11 3.13
CA TYR A 228 -10.51 -12.47 3.61
C TYR A 228 -11.85 -12.99 3.09
N THR A 229 -12.58 -12.18 2.32
CA THR A 229 -13.79 -12.58 1.61
C THR A 229 -13.66 -12.31 0.12
N GLN A 230 -14.67 -12.63 -0.66
CA GLN A 230 -14.69 -12.44 -2.11
C GLN A 230 -15.90 -11.62 -2.54
N PHE A 231 -15.71 -10.77 -3.54
CA PHE A 231 -16.76 -9.91 -4.07
C PHE A 231 -16.97 -10.19 -5.55
N ASP A 232 -18.24 -10.33 -5.93
CA ASP A 232 -18.69 -10.41 -7.31
C ASP A 232 -19.18 -9.04 -7.80
N TYR A 233 -18.92 -8.75 -9.06
CA TYR A 233 -19.30 -7.51 -9.76
C TYR A 233 -20.25 -7.85 -10.90
N SER A 234 -21.42 -7.25 -10.91
CA SER A 234 -22.45 -7.57 -11.88
C SER A 234 -23.34 -6.36 -12.22
N HIS A 235 -24.20 -6.51 -13.23
CA HIS A 235 -25.25 -5.58 -13.59
C HIS A 235 -24.78 -4.15 -13.84
N LEU A 236 -23.70 -3.99 -14.63
CA LEU A 236 -23.26 -2.66 -15.06
C LEU A 236 -24.39 -1.97 -15.84
N LYS A 237 -24.73 -0.76 -15.43
CA LYS A 237 -25.75 0.06 -16.07
C LYS A 237 -25.20 1.45 -16.32
N LEU A 238 -25.32 1.90 -17.55
CA LEU A 238 -24.91 3.23 -18.00
C LEU A 238 -26.20 4.00 -18.37
N GLU A 239 -26.46 5.09 -17.65
CA GLU A 239 -27.66 5.92 -17.86
C GLU A 239 -27.27 7.35 -18.12
N LYS A 240 -27.84 7.97 -19.14
CA LYS A 240 -27.62 9.39 -19.42
C LYS A 240 -28.01 10.22 -18.18
N GLY A 241 -27.19 11.19 -17.84
CA GLY A 241 -27.47 12.12 -16.78
C GLY A 241 -28.71 12.97 -17.08
N ASN A 242 -29.29 13.52 -16.04
CA ASN A 242 -30.53 14.29 -16.10
C ASN A 242 -30.36 15.77 -15.74
N SER A 243 -29.12 16.24 -15.64
CA SER A 243 -28.79 17.63 -15.35
C SER A 243 -27.45 18.03 -15.98
N PRO A 244 -27.19 19.34 -16.15
CA PRO A 244 -25.89 19.81 -16.66
C PRO A 244 -24.68 19.38 -15.80
N ASP A 245 -24.89 19.11 -14.51
CA ASP A 245 -23.85 18.69 -13.59
C ASP A 245 -23.64 17.17 -13.59
N ILE A 246 -24.58 16.42 -14.14
CA ILE A 246 -24.52 14.95 -14.26
C ILE A 246 -24.76 14.58 -15.71
N LEU A 247 -23.66 14.29 -16.42
CA LEU A 247 -23.69 13.92 -17.84
C LEU A 247 -23.95 12.43 -18.00
N GLN A 248 -23.43 11.61 -17.08
CA GLN A 248 -23.56 10.16 -17.11
C GLN A 248 -23.68 9.59 -15.68
N LYS A 249 -24.51 8.57 -15.51
CA LYS A 249 -24.55 7.74 -14.30
C LYS A 249 -24.03 6.34 -14.64
N VAL A 250 -23.20 5.83 -13.73
CA VAL A 250 -22.65 4.47 -13.82
C VAL A 250 -23.07 3.74 -12.55
N SER A 251 -23.78 2.66 -12.68
CA SER A 251 -24.13 1.83 -11.53
C SER A 251 -23.81 0.36 -11.77
N CYS A 252 -23.46 -0.35 -10.70
CA CYS A 252 -23.23 -1.79 -10.70
C CYS A 252 -23.68 -2.39 -9.38
N THR A 253 -23.81 -3.71 -9.34
CA THR A 253 -24.11 -4.46 -8.12
C THR A 253 -22.86 -5.16 -7.64
N ILE A 254 -22.56 -5.01 -6.36
CA ILE A 254 -21.45 -5.72 -5.67
C ILE A 254 -22.08 -6.69 -4.68
N THR A 255 -21.67 -7.95 -4.75
CA THR A 255 -22.17 -9.01 -3.88
C THR A 255 -21.00 -9.64 -3.12
N ASN A 256 -21.09 -9.75 -1.80
CA ASN A 256 -20.14 -10.52 -1.01
C ASN A 256 -20.48 -12.01 -1.16
N ILE A 257 -19.70 -12.73 -1.97
CA ILE A 257 -19.88 -14.15 -2.25
C ILE A 257 -19.04 -15.08 -1.37
N GLY A 258 -18.24 -14.51 -0.47
CA GLY A 258 -17.43 -15.28 0.46
C GLY A 258 -18.21 -15.64 1.75
N ASP A 259 -17.50 -16.09 2.76
CA ASP A 259 -18.06 -16.63 3.98
C ASP A 259 -17.90 -15.70 5.20
N ARG A 260 -17.36 -14.49 5.00
CA ARG A 260 -17.14 -13.45 6.03
C ARG A 260 -17.74 -12.13 5.60
N ASP A 261 -18.07 -11.30 6.57
CA ASP A 261 -18.35 -9.89 6.35
C ASP A 261 -17.08 -9.18 5.88
N GLY A 262 -17.23 -8.13 5.07
CA GLY A 262 -16.07 -7.39 4.61
C GLY A 262 -16.41 -6.10 3.89
N GLU A 263 -15.38 -5.32 3.61
CA GLU A 263 -15.49 -4.09 2.86
C GLU A 263 -14.81 -4.23 1.51
N GLU A 264 -15.45 -3.69 0.48
CA GLU A 264 -14.89 -3.59 -0.88
C GLU A 264 -14.68 -2.13 -1.24
N VAL A 265 -13.59 -1.85 -1.97
CA VAL A 265 -13.32 -0.54 -2.57
C VAL A 265 -13.56 -0.63 -4.06
N VAL A 266 -14.75 -0.29 -4.46
CA VAL A 266 -15.17 -0.27 -5.88
C VAL A 266 -14.54 0.94 -6.55
N GLN A 267 -13.77 0.73 -7.62
CA GLN A 267 -13.02 1.77 -8.33
C GLN A 267 -13.60 1.96 -9.72
N LEU A 268 -13.87 3.23 -10.07
CA LEU A 268 -14.36 3.63 -11.39
C LEU A 268 -13.26 4.30 -12.17
N TYR A 269 -12.97 3.77 -13.34
CA TYR A 269 -12.00 4.31 -14.29
C TYR A 269 -12.67 4.71 -15.60
N ILE A 270 -12.10 5.71 -16.26
CA ILE A 270 -12.59 6.23 -17.55
C ILE A 270 -11.42 6.29 -18.53
N CYS A 271 -11.73 6.03 -19.80
CA CYS A 271 -10.90 6.33 -20.94
C CYS A 271 -11.73 7.18 -21.93
N ASP A 272 -11.21 8.34 -22.29
CA ASP A 272 -11.71 9.09 -23.46
C ASP A 272 -11.04 8.49 -24.70
N LYS A 273 -11.84 7.86 -25.56
CA LYS A 273 -11.31 7.08 -26.70
C LYS A 273 -10.82 7.95 -27.85
N VAL A 274 -11.43 9.14 -28.01
CA VAL A 274 -11.10 10.06 -29.09
C VAL A 274 -11.15 11.50 -28.59
N ALA A 275 -10.03 12.04 -28.23
CA ALA A 275 -9.90 13.39 -27.74
C ALA A 275 -9.01 14.25 -28.66
N SER A 276 -9.17 15.58 -28.60
CA SER A 276 -8.33 16.53 -29.36
C SER A 276 -6.87 16.53 -28.94
N VAL A 277 -6.56 15.99 -27.75
CA VAL A 277 -5.20 15.82 -27.20
C VAL A 277 -5.06 14.41 -26.63
N SER A 278 -3.85 13.90 -26.62
CA SER A 278 -3.55 12.56 -26.07
C SER A 278 -4.03 12.44 -24.63
N GLN A 279 -4.83 11.40 -24.35
CA GLN A 279 -5.35 11.07 -23.03
C GLN A 279 -4.73 9.78 -22.51
N ALA A 280 -4.71 9.64 -21.19
CA ALA A 280 -4.33 8.40 -20.56
C ALA A 280 -5.37 7.29 -20.83
N PRO A 281 -4.94 6.05 -21.08
CA PRO A 281 -5.84 4.94 -21.38
C PRO A 281 -6.73 4.52 -20.20
N ILE A 282 -6.39 4.95 -19.00
CA ILE A 282 -7.14 4.65 -17.78
C ILE A 282 -6.93 5.77 -16.74
N LEU A 283 -8.02 6.37 -16.27
CA LEU A 283 -7.98 7.41 -15.23
C LEU A 283 -9.02 7.09 -14.16
N LEU A 284 -8.60 7.00 -12.89
CA LEU A 284 -9.51 6.86 -11.76
C LEU A 284 -10.36 8.14 -11.63
N LYS A 285 -11.67 8.01 -11.75
CA LYS A 285 -12.63 9.12 -11.65
C LYS A 285 -13.58 8.98 -10.45
N GLY A 286 -13.51 7.87 -9.73
CA GLY A 286 -14.26 7.69 -8.51
C GLY A 286 -13.95 6.39 -7.81
N PHE A 287 -14.21 6.36 -6.51
CA PHE A 287 -14.19 5.12 -5.75
C PHE A 287 -15.23 5.17 -4.63
N ARG A 288 -15.66 4.00 -4.17
CA ARG A 288 -16.58 3.84 -3.04
C ARG A 288 -16.13 2.68 -2.18
N ARG A 289 -15.93 2.93 -0.90
CA ARG A 289 -15.75 1.89 0.10
C ARG A 289 -17.11 1.52 0.66
N ILE A 290 -17.48 0.25 0.57
CA ILE A 290 -18.77 -0.28 1.00
C ILE A 290 -18.59 -1.49 1.90
N PHE A 291 -19.33 -1.54 2.99
CA PHE A 291 -19.39 -2.72 3.84
C PHE A 291 -20.53 -3.64 3.35
N LEU A 292 -20.24 -4.95 3.26
CA LEU A 292 -21.20 -5.99 2.86
C LEU A 292 -21.10 -7.16 3.84
N LYS A 293 -22.25 -7.54 4.41
CA LYS A 293 -22.36 -8.80 5.13
C LYS A 293 -22.18 -9.97 4.17
N LYS A 294 -21.85 -11.14 4.70
CA LYS A 294 -21.84 -12.39 3.94
C LYS A 294 -23.17 -12.57 3.21
N GLY A 295 -23.10 -12.77 1.89
CA GLY A 295 -24.25 -12.92 0.98
C GLY A 295 -25.01 -11.63 0.67
N GLU A 296 -24.62 -10.48 1.20
CA GLU A 296 -25.27 -9.21 0.93
C GLU A 296 -24.84 -8.65 -0.43
N SER A 297 -25.81 -8.02 -1.13
CA SER A 297 -25.59 -7.28 -2.36
C SER A 297 -25.97 -5.82 -2.17
N LYS A 298 -25.15 -4.91 -2.73
CA LYS A 298 -25.43 -3.47 -2.76
C LYS A 298 -25.22 -2.91 -4.16
N GLN A 299 -26.09 -2.01 -4.55
CA GLN A 299 -25.86 -1.19 -5.74
C GLN A 299 -24.92 -0.03 -5.39
N VAL A 300 -23.89 0.13 -6.20
CA VAL A 300 -22.95 1.27 -6.15
C VAL A 300 -23.24 2.15 -7.37
N THR A 301 -23.30 3.46 -7.15
CA THR A 301 -23.56 4.44 -8.21
C THR A 301 -22.50 5.52 -8.18
N PHE A 302 -21.99 5.85 -9.35
CA PHE A 302 -21.11 6.99 -9.62
C PHE A 302 -21.81 7.95 -10.56
N THR A 303 -21.57 9.23 -10.36
CA THR A 303 -22.01 10.30 -11.27
C THR A 303 -20.77 10.90 -11.93
N LEU A 304 -20.83 11.05 -13.25
CA LEU A 304 -19.79 11.67 -14.05
C LEU A 304 -20.34 13.00 -14.59
N GLY A 305 -19.72 14.07 -14.20
CA GLY A 305 -20.03 15.42 -14.64
C GLY A 305 -18.91 16.01 -15.47
N LYS A 306 -18.92 17.33 -15.53
CA LYS A 306 -17.89 18.08 -16.26
C LYS A 306 -16.49 17.87 -15.66
N GLU A 307 -16.39 17.75 -14.35
CA GLU A 307 -15.09 17.58 -13.67
C GLU A 307 -14.44 16.25 -14.05
N GLU A 308 -15.21 15.16 -14.04
CA GLU A 308 -14.70 13.82 -14.34
C GLU A 308 -14.35 13.61 -15.82
N LEU A 309 -15.11 14.26 -16.73
CA LEU A 309 -15.02 14.03 -18.16
C LEU A 309 -14.25 15.12 -18.93
N SER A 310 -13.79 16.17 -18.24
CA SER A 310 -13.04 17.24 -18.91
C SER A 310 -11.59 16.90 -19.13
N LEU A 311 -11.04 17.54 -20.15
CA LEU A 311 -9.62 17.60 -20.46
C LEU A 311 -9.19 19.06 -20.68
N TYR A 312 -7.89 19.31 -20.68
CA TYR A 312 -7.32 20.58 -21.14
C TYR A 312 -6.93 20.44 -22.60
N ASN A 313 -7.56 21.24 -23.45
CA ASN A 313 -7.28 21.25 -24.89
C ASN A 313 -5.99 22.00 -25.24
N MET A 314 -5.67 22.09 -26.53
CA MET A 314 -4.48 22.81 -27.02
C MET A 314 -4.44 24.31 -26.67
N GLU A 315 -5.58 24.92 -26.35
CA GLU A 315 -5.70 26.31 -25.91
C GLU A 315 -5.62 26.45 -24.39
N MET A 316 -5.29 25.36 -23.66
CA MET A 316 -5.29 25.28 -22.18
C MET A 316 -6.65 25.61 -21.54
N LYS A 317 -7.71 25.35 -22.25
CA LYS A 317 -9.09 25.49 -21.73
C LYS A 317 -9.58 24.11 -21.27
N GLN A 318 -10.20 24.09 -20.09
CA GLN A 318 -10.87 22.89 -19.59
C GLN A 318 -12.22 22.73 -20.31
N VAL A 319 -12.34 21.67 -21.08
CA VAL A 319 -13.49 21.38 -21.92
C VAL A 319 -13.94 19.93 -21.77
N VAL A 320 -15.23 19.68 -21.96
CA VAL A 320 -15.77 18.35 -22.20
C VAL A 320 -16.00 18.23 -23.68
N GLU A 321 -15.35 17.29 -24.33
CA GLU A 321 -15.51 17.07 -25.77
C GLU A 321 -16.60 16.02 -26.02
N PRO A 322 -17.44 16.21 -27.05
CA PRO A 322 -18.30 15.15 -27.53
C PRO A 322 -17.46 13.97 -28.04
N GLY A 323 -17.86 12.77 -27.70
CA GLY A 323 -17.07 11.61 -28.11
C GLY A 323 -17.49 10.35 -27.36
N GLU A 324 -16.73 9.29 -27.59
CA GLU A 324 -16.95 7.97 -27.02
C GLU A 324 -16.04 7.75 -25.81
N PHE A 325 -16.65 7.38 -24.71
CA PHE A 325 -15.96 7.11 -23.43
C PHE A 325 -16.11 5.64 -23.05
N LYS A 326 -15.00 5.02 -22.68
CA LYS A 326 -15.02 3.70 -22.04
C LYS A 326 -15.08 3.86 -20.52
N VAL A 327 -16.01 3.14 -19.90
CA VAL A 327 -16.19 3.00 -18.45
C VAL A 327 -15.62 1.66 -18.03
N MET A 328 -14.85 1.66 -16.95
CA MET A 328 -14.27 0.44 -16.38
C MET A 328 -14.48 0.45 -14.88
N VAL A 329 -15.06 -0.62 -14.31
CA VAL A 329 -15.27 -0.77 -12.86
C VAL A 329 -14.50 -1.99 -12.41
N GLY A 330 -13.70 -1.84 -11.36
CA GLY A 330 -12.85 -2.92 -10.90
C GLY A 330 -12.35 -2.75 -9.48
N THR A 331 -11.46 -3.65 -9.09
CA THR A 331 -10.82 -3.70 -7.77
C THR A 331 -9.43 -3.04 -7.76
N ALA A 332 -8.83 -2.89 -8.95
CA ALA A 332 -7.52 -2.28 -9.16
C ALA A 332 -7.40 -1.79 -10.62
N SER A 333 -6.39 -1.00 -10.92
CA SER A 333 -6.15 -0.48 -12.28
C SER A 333 -5.90 -1.57 -13.33
N ASN A 334 -5.46 -2.75 -12.91
CA ASN A 334 -5.23 -3.93 -13.75
C ASN A 334 -6.21 -5.09 -13.48
N ASP A 335 -7.23 -4.88 -12.65
CA ASP A 335 -8.29 -5.86 -12.37
C ASP A 335 -9.66 -5.24 -12.58
N ILE A 336 -10.00 -5.08 -13.85
CA ILE A 336 -11.31 -4.56 -14.30
C ILE A 336 -12.28 -5.73 -14.37
N ARG A 337 -13.41 -5.59 -13.69
CA ARG A 337 -14.47 -6.61 -13.57
C ARG A 337 -15.65 -6.37 -14.50
N LEU A 338 -15.95 -5.11 -14.75
CA LEU A 338 -17.04 -4.69 -15.64
C LEU A 338 -16.56 -3.55 -16.52
N ASP A 339 -16.95 -3.56 -17.77
CA ASP A 339 -16.71 -2.44 -18.68
C ASP A 339 -17.89 -2.19 -19.63
N GLY A 340 -17.96 -0.99 -20.15
CA GLY A 340 -18.98 -0.55 -21.08
C GLY A 340 -18.62 0.79 -21.71
N GLU A 341 -19.42 1.24 -22.64
CA GLU A 341 -19.16 2.47 -23.40
C GLU A 341 -20.39 3.37 -23.43
N PHE A 342 -20.18 4.67 -23.44
CA PHE A 342 -21.22 5.66 -23.69
C PHE A 342 -20.72 6.77 -24.60
N THR A 343 -21.63 7.47 -25.27
CA THR A 343 -21.32 8.58 -26.17
C THR A 343 -21.90 9.87 -25.61
N LEU A 344 -21.08 10.90 -25.48
CA LEU A 344 -21.53 12.26 -25.26
C LEU A 344 -21.84 12.90 -26.62
N THR A 345 -23.04 13.39 -26.77
CA THR A 345 -23.44 14.19 -27.91
C THR A 345 -23.22 15.68 -27.62
N PRO A 346 -22.97 16.53 -28.64
CA PRO A 346 -22.83 17.98 -28.51
C PRO A 346 -23.99 18.64 -27.78
#